data_2354370cfa174b62e99d74f4fdef5360
#
_entry.id   2354370cfa174b62e99d74f4fdef5360
#
_cell.length_a   1.000
_cell.length_b   1.000
_cell.length_c   1.000
_cell.angle_alpha   90.00
_cell.angle_beta   90.00
_cell.angle_gamma   90.00
#
_symmetry.space_group_name_H-M   'P 1'
#
loop_
_entity.id
_entity.type
_entity.pdbx_description
1 polymer ?
#
loop_
_entity_poly.entity_id
_entity_poly.type
_entity_poly.pdbx_seq_one_letter_code
_entity_poly.pdbx_strand_id
1 'polypeptide(L)'
;KSSAASDVYKRQGLIDTFALSEEIHERFYHGYHDVKLPHKFKIAVGGCPNNCVKPDLNDLGIIGQRIPEVNTDVCKGCKKCAIEAACPNKVAKVVDRKIQIDKEACKHCGRCVGKCPFHTIEDGAYGYKIYIGGRWGKKVSMGKELGKIFTSKEEALDVIEKAILFFRDNGIKGERFAETIERIGFENVEKQLLEQL
;
A
#
# COMPACT_ATOMS: atom_id res chain seq x y z
N LYS A 1 16.70 1.21 8.53
CA LYS A 1 17.48 2.09 7.60
C LYS A 1 17.69 1.49 6.21
N SER A 2 17.76 0.17 6.03
CA SER A 2 18.13 -0.44 4.74
C SER A 2 16.98 -0.55 3.72
N SER A 3 15.74 -0.65 4.16
CA SER A 3 14.60 -0.89 3.29
C SER A 3 14.19 0.34 2.49
N ALA A 4 14.16 1.52 3.09
CA ALA A 4 13.88 2.76 2.39
C ALA A 4 15.01 3.14 1.40
N ALA A 5 16.28 2.86 1.75
CA ALA A 5 17.41 3.13 0.88
C ALA A 5 17.37 2.40 -0.46
N SER A 6 16.80 1.18 -0.50
CA SER A 6 16.70 0.44 -1.77
C SER A 6 15.74 1.08 -2.77
N ASP A 7 14.74 1.83 -2.32
CA ASP A 7 13.77 2.49 -3.19
C ASP A 7 14.30 3.79 -3.80
N VAL A 8 15.24 4.47 -3.13
CA VAL A 8 15.91 5.67 -3.66
C VAL A 8 16.72 5.36 -4.91
N TYR A 9 17.35 4.19 -4.98
CA TYR A 9 18.14 3.78 -6.15
C TYR A 9 17.30 3.16 -7.26
N LYS A 10 16.06 2.78 -6.96
CA LYS A 10 15.14 2.20 -7.94
C LYS A 10 14.23 3.28 -8.49
N ARG A 11 14.37 3.61 -9.77
CA ARG A 11 13.50 4.54 -10.52
C ARG A 11 12.02 4.14 -10.55
N GLN A 12 11.60 3.18 -9.72
CA GLN A 12 10.26 2.59 -9.67
C GLN A 12 9.48 3.01 -8.42
N GLY A 13 10.10 3.77 -7.51
CA GLY A 13 9.39 4.33 -6.36
C GLY A 13 8.26 5.25 -6.82
N LEU A 14 7.06 5.05 -6.30
CA LEU A 14 5.88 5.86 -6.59
C LEU A 14 5.62 6.90 -5.50
N ILE A 15 6.21 6.72 -4.33
CA ILE A 15 6.15 7.62 -3.19
C ILE A 15 7.56 7.88 -2.66
N ASP A 16 7.74 9.01 -1.98
CA ASP A 16 8.97 9.28 -1.24
C ASP A 16 8.95 8.50 0.08
N THR A 17 9.63 7.35 0.05
CA THR A 17 9.69 6.45 1.21
C THR A 17 10.53 7.00 2.36
N PHE A 18 11.50 7.88 2.08
CA PHE A 18 12.33 8.53 3.08
C PHE A 18 11.52 9.57 3.85
N ALA A 19 10.94 10.52 3.15
CA ALA A 19 10.15 11.58 3.76
C ALA A 19 8.99 10.99 4.59
N LEU A 20 8.29 9.97 4.05
CA LEU A 20 7.22 9.30 4.80
C LEU A 20 7.75 8.55 6.03
N SER A 21 8.91 7.89 5.93
CA SER A 21 9.48 7.16 7.07
C SER A 21 9.98 8.11 8.16
N GLU A 22 10.56 9.26 7.80
CA GLU A 22 10.96 10.30 8.75
C GLU A 22 9.74 10.88 9.47
N GLU A 23 8.68 11.19 8.74
CA GLU A 23 7.45 11.73 9.33
C GLU A 23 6.77 10.72 10.27
N ILE A 24 6.73 9.43 9.89
CA ILE A 24 6.25 8.35 10.77
C ILE A 24 7.12 8.27 12.02
N HIS A 25 8.43 8.41 11.90
CA HIS A 25 9.34 8.37 13.03
C HIS A 25 9.10 9.55 13.99
N GLU A 26 9.05 10.77 13.46
CA GLU A 26 8.78 11.96 14.26
C GLU A 26 7.41 11.90 14.94
N ARG A 27 6.35 11.56 14.18
CA ARG A 27 4.97 11.56 14.70
C ARG A 27 4.74 10.44 15.70
N PHE A 28 5.23 9.22 15.46
CA PHE A 28 4.85 8.04 16.24
C PHE A 28 5.96 7.47 17.13
N TYR A 29 7.23 7.69 16.83
CA TYR A 29 8.30 7.28 17.71
C TYR A 29 8.60 8.36 18.76
N HIS A 30 8.77 9.60 18.33
CA HIS A 30 8.99 10.73 19.24
C HIS A 30 7.70 11.20 19.92
N GLY A 31 6.62 11.39 19.15
CA GLY A 31 5.34 11.90 19.68
C GLY A 31 4.61 10.93 20.62
N TYR A 32 4.84 9.63 20.46
CA TYR A 32 4.20 8.57 21.25
C TYR A 32 5.18 7.83 22.16
N HIS A 33 6.31 8.43 22.51
CA HIS A 33 7.35 7.81 23.33
C HIS A 33 6.83 7.21 24.64
N ASP A 34 5.86 7.85 25.27
CA ASP A 34 5.29 7.42 26.54
C ASP A 34 4.15 6.39 26.41
N VAL A 35 3.74 6.07 25.19
CA VAL A 35 2.69 5.09 24.93
C VAL A 35 3.22 3.67 25.09
N LYS A 36 2.72 2.96 26.10
CA LYS A 36 3.09 1.57 26.33
C LYS A 36 2.25 0.64 25.49
N LEU A 37 2.87 -0.02 24.52
CA LEU A 37 2.24 -1.04 23.70
C LEU A 37 2.38 -2.44 24.32
N PRO A 38 1.45 -3.37 24.06
CA PRO A 38 1.52 -4.76 24.53
C PRO A 38 2.81 -5.48 24.11
N HIS A 39 3.29 -5.17 22.91
CA HIS A 39 4.55 -5.64 22.32
C HIS A 39 5.10 -4.59 21.34
N LYS A 40 6.29 -4.85 20.78
CA LYS A 40 6.86 -4.01 19.71
C LYS A 40 5.92 -3.92 18.51
N PHE A 41 5.83 -2.74 17.92
CA PHE A 41 5.08 -2.47 16.70
C PHE A 41 6.07 -2.02 15.61
N LYS A 42 6.03 -2.68 14.46
CA LYS A 42 6.94 -2.41 13.35
C LYS A 42 6.16 -1.86 12.17
N ILE A 43 6.62 -0.72 11.65
CA ILE A 43 6.10 -0.11 10.44
C ILE A 43 7.16 -0.23 9.35
N ALA A 44 6.75 -0.62 8.14
CA ALA A 44 7.63 -0.67 6.99
C ALA A 44 6.98 0.03 5.79
N VAL A 45 7.79 0.80 5.05
CA VAL A 45 7.36 1.58 3.89
C VAL A 45 8.03 1.06 2.63
N GLY A 46 7.23 0.64 1.65
CA GLY A 46 7.65 0.23 0.32
C GLY A 46 7.21 1.24 -0.74
N GLY A 47 8.11 1.60 -1.65
CA GLY A 47 7.87 2.65 -2.65
C GLY A 47 6.96 2.22 -3.79
N CYS A 48 6.77 0.93 -4.05
CA CYS A 48 5.93 0.45 -5.14
C CYS A 48 5.47 -1.00 -4.94
N PRO A 49 4.49 -1.50 -5.73
CA PRO A 49 3.94 -2.85 -5.62
C PRO A 49 4.89 -4.00 -5.92
N ASN A 50 6.15 -3.74 -6.31
CA ASN A 50 7.16 -4.80 -6.39
C ASN A 50 7.50 -5.42 -5.04
N ASN A 51 7.08 -4.77 -3.94
CA ASN A 51 7.16 -5.30 -2.58
C ASN A 51 8.57 -5.79 -2.15
N CYS A 52 9.62 -5.11 -2.60
CA CYS A 52 11.00 -5.53 -2.38
C CYS A 52 11.41 -5.56 -0.92
N VAL A 53 10.85 -4.65 -0.11
CA VAL A 53 11.11 -4.54 1.33
C VAL A 53 10.10 -5.31 2.18
N LYS A 54 9.14 -5.96 1.53
CA LYS A 54 8.10 -6.80 2.13
C LYS A 54 7.41 -6.14 3.33
N PRO A 55 6.80 -4.95 3.15
CA PRO A 55 6.10 -4.28 4.23
C PRO A 55 4.95 -5.11 4.79
N ASP A 56 4.34 -5.95 3.98
CA ASP A 56 3.31 -6.92 4.36
C ASP A 56 3.76 -8.02 5.36
N LEU A 57 5.05 -8.10 5.68
CA LEU A 57 5.59 -8.96 6.75
C LEU A 57 5.88 -8.18 8.05
N ASN A 58 5.36 -6.98 8.19
CA ASN A 58 5.48 -6.15 9.40
C ASN A 58 4.12 -5.92 10.02
N ASP A 59 4.08 -5.48 11.27
CA ASP A 59 2.82 -5.25 11.99
C ASP A 59 1.90 -4.29 11.21
N LEU A 60 2.51 -3.26 10.58
CA LEU A 60 1.87 -2.40 9.60
C LEU A 60 2.82 -2.17 8.41
N GLY A 61 2.30 -2.31 7.21
CA GLY A 61 3.04 -2.09 5.96
C GLY A 61 2.36 -1.08 5.07
N ILE A 62 3.16 -0.23 4.43
CA ILE A 62 2.67 0.76 3.46
C ILE A 62 3.34 0.48 2.13
N ILE A 63 2.55 0.48 1.04
CA ILE A 63 3.05 0.31 -0.32
C ILE A 63 2.52 1.44 -1.21
N GLY A 64 3.43 2.19 -1.82
CA GLY A 64 3.09 3.21 -2.81
C GLY A 64 2.35 2.62 -4.00
N GLN A 65 1.32 3.31 -4.46
CA GLN A 65 0.44 2.93 -5.57
C GLN A 65 0.41 4.03 -6.63
N ARG A 66 0.14 3.66 -7.88
CA ARG A 66 -0.24 4.59 -8.95
C ARG A 66 -1.43 4.00 -9.71
N ILE A 67 -2.60 4.56 -9.47
CA ILE A 67 -3.87 4.10 -10.02
C ILE A 67 -4.02 4.69 -11.42
N PRO A 68 -4.04 3.87 -12.50
CA PRO A 68 -4.11 4.41 -13.85
C PRO A 68 -5.50 4.99 -14.14
N GLU A 69 -5.53 6.18 -14.71
CA GLU A 69 -6.74 6.83 -15.20
C GLU A 69 -6.90 6.55 -16.69
N VAL A 70 -7.94 5.77 -17.03
CA VAL A 70 -8.15 5.30 -18.39
C VAL A 70 -9.17 6.19 -19.11
N ASN A 71 -8.71 6.92 -20.11
CA ASN A 71 -9.58 7.63 -21.06
C ASN A 71 -9.84 6.75 -22.29
N THR A 72 -10.98 6.07 -22.31
CA THR A 72 -11.36 5.17 -23.40
C THR A 72 -11.73 5.90 -24.69
N ASP A 73 -12.08 7.19 -24.66
CA ASP A 73 -12.56 7.94 -25.82
C ASP A 73 -11.46 8.11 -26.87
N VAL A 74 -10.22 8.35 -26.40
CA VAL A 74 -9.06 8.50 -27.28
C VAL A 74 -8.43 7.16 -27.70
N CYS A 75 -8.88 6.04 -27.12
CA CYS A 75 -8.35 4.71 -27.42
C CYS A 75 -8.68 4.29 -28.88
N LYS A 76 -7.66 3.93 -29.65
CA LYS A 76 -7.77 3.51 -31.05
C LYS A 76 -7.95 2.00 -31.27
N GLY A 77 -7.88 1.19 -30.20
CA GLY A 77 -8.02 -0.27 -30.29
C GLY A 77 -6.94 -0.92 -31.12
N CYS A 78 -5.69 -0.59 -30.85
CA CYS A 78 -4.53 -1.04 -31.64
C CYS A 78 -4.38 -2.57 -31.59
N LYS A 79 -4.02 -3.22 -32.72
CA LYS A 79 -3.70 -4.66 -32.77
C LYS A 79 -2.49 -5.03 -31.88
N LYS A 80 -1.54 -4.10 -31.69
CA LYS A 80 -0.43 -4.22 -30.74
C LYS A 80 -0.54 -3.07 -29.76
N CYS A 81 -1.11 -3.31 -28.60
CA CYS A 81 -1.35 -2.31 -27.58
C CYS A 81 -0.12 -2.15 -26.67
N ALA A 82 0.43 -0.95 -26.60
CA ALA A 82 1.58 -0.66 -25.73
C ALA A 82 1.23 -0.75 -24.24
N ILE A 83 -0.01 -0.44 -23.85
CA ILE A 83 -0.51 -0.58 -22.47
C ILE A 83 -0.56 -2.06 -22.08
N GLU A 84 -1.14 -2.90 -22.93
CA GLU A 84 -1.21 -4.35 -22.71
C GLU A 84 0.19 -4.96 -22.60
N ALA A 85 1.10 -4.58 -23.51
CA ALA A 85 2.49 -5.04 -23.49
C ALA A 85 3.25 -4.58 -22.25
N ALA A 86 2.94 -3.41 -21.70
CA ALA A 86 3.59 -2.86 -20.51
C ALA A 86 3.07 -3.47 -19.20
N CYS A 87 1.90 -4.14 -19.21
CA CYS A 87 1.30 -4.70 -18.03
C CYS A 87 1.98 -6.00 -17.58
N PRO A 88 2.71 -6.03 -16.44
CA PRO A 88 3.42 -7.24 -16.01
C PRO A 88 2.45 -8.35 -15.55
N ASN A 89 1.27 -7.97 -15.05
CA ASN A 89 0.26 -8.89 -14.56
C ASN A 89 -0.75 -9.30 -15.63
N LYS A 90 -0.62 -8.77 -16.86
CA LYS A 90 -1.50 -9.08 -18.00
C LYS A 90 -2.99 -8.84 -17.73
N VAL A 91 -3.30 -7.89 -16.84
CA VAL A 91 -4.67 -7.49 -16.46
C VAL A 91 -5.21 -6.34 -17.33
N ALA A 92 -4.36 -5.71 -18.13
CA ALA A 92 -4.75 -4.74 -19.15
C ALA A 92 -4.90 -5.47 -20.48
N LYS A 93 -6.09 -5.43 -21.10
CA LYS A 93 -6.39 -6.11 -22.35
C LYS A 93 -7.23 -5.24 -23.28
N VAL A 94 -7.07 -5.41 -24.58
CA VAL A 94 -7.94 -4.78 -25.58
C VAL A 94 -9.16 -5.67 -25.79
N VAL A 95 -10.32 -5.18 -25.39
CA VAL A 95 -11.62 -5.82 -25.55
C VAL A 95 -12.50 -4.85 -26.34
N ASP A 96 -13.21 -5.34 -27.36
CA ASP A 96 -14.09 -4.53 -28.21
C ASP A 96 -13.43 -3.24 -28.74
N ARG A 97 -12.18 -3.38 -29.18
CA ARG A 97 -11.35 -2.27 -29.69
C ARG A 97 -11.08 -1.14 -28.68
N LYS A 98 -11.23 -1.40 -27.39
CA LYS A 98 -10.89 -0.48 -26.31
C LYS A 98 -10.03 -1.17 -25.26
N ILE A 99 -9.10 -0.43 -24.66
CA ILE A 99 -8.32 -0.97 -23.54
C ILE A 99 -9.19 -1.04 -22.31
N GLN A 100 -9.15 -2.16 -21.64
CA GLN A 100 -9.79 -2.38 -20.33
C GLN A 100 -8.74 -2.88 -19.35
N ILE A 101 -8.85 -2.45 -18.10
CA ILE A 101 -8.01 -2.90 -17.00
C ILE A 101 -8.92 -3.53 -15.96
N ASP A 102 -8.65 -4.78 -15.63
CA ASP A 102 -9.28 -5.45 -14.51
C ASP A 102 -8.87 -4.75 -13.21
N LYS A 103 -9.79 -4.02 -12.60
CA LYS A 103 -9.54 -3.19 -11.40
C LYS A 103 -9.23 -4.02 -10.16
N GLU A 104 -9.79 -5.21 -10.04
CA GLU A 104 -9.59 -6.09 -8.89
C GLU A 104 -8.21 -6.78 -8.96
N ALA A 105 -7.83 -7.24 -10.14
CA ALA A 105 -6.53 -7.87 -10.35
C ALA A 105 -5.38 -6.87 -10.52
N CYS A 106 -5.67 -5.58 -10.74
CA CYS A 106 -4.67 -4.54 -10.93
C CYS A 106 -3.89 -4.28 -9.64
N LYS A 107 -2.55 -4.36 -9.73
CA LYS A 107 -1.65 -4.05 -8.60
C LYS A 107 -1.25 -2.58 -8.50
N HIS A 108 -1.85 -1.71 -9.29
CA HIS A 108 -1.63 -0.25 -9.28
C HIS A 108 -0.13 0.13 -9.35
N CYS A 109 0.64 -0.57 -10.19
CA CYS A 109 2.08 -0.34 -10.33
C CYS A 109 2.46 0.81 -11.27
N GLY A 110 1.48 1.42 -11.93
CA GLY A 110 1.66 2.57 -12.83
C GLY A 110 2.46 2.30 -14.11
N ARG A 111 2.86 1.06 -14.40
CA ARG A 111 3.71 0.76 -15.60
C ARG A 111 3.03 1.06 -16.93
N CYS A 112 1.72 1.07 -16.97
CA CYS A 112 0.92 1.39 -18.14
C CYS A 112 0.79 2.90 -18.41
N VAL A 113 1.03 3.73 -17.37
CA VAL A 113 0.92 5.18 -17.49
C VAL A 113 1.95 5.74 -18.48
N GLY A 114 1.53 6.64 -19.35
CA GLY A 114 2.37 7.26 -20.38
C GLY A 114 2.89 6.32 -21.47
N LYS A 115 2.32 5.09 -21.60
CA LYS A 115 2.78 4.13 -22.62
C LYS A 115 2.03 4.22 -23.94
N CYS A 116 0.83 4.78 -23.92
CA CYS A 116 0.01 4.91 -25.12
C CYS A 116 0.37 6.19 -25.90
N PRO A 117 0.73 6.11 -27.19
CA PRO A 117 1.00 7.29 -28.00
C PRO A 117 -0.24 8.13 -28.27
N PHE A 118 -1.43 7.61 -27.97
CA PHE A 118 -2.71 8.32 -28.07
C PHE A 118 -3.21 8.83 -26.71
N HIS A 119 -2.37 8.86 -25.67
CA HIS A 119 -2.66 9.40 -24.35
C HIS A 119 -3.88 8.75 -23.64
N THR A 120 -4.15 7.47 -23.92
CA THR A 120 -5.27 6.72 -23.31
C THR A 120 -5.09 6.56 -21.80
N ILE A 121 -3.85 6.46 -21.32
CA ILE A 121 -3.48 6.52 -19.89
C ILE A 121 -2.31 7.48 -19.81
N GLU A 122 -2.60 8.75 -19.58
CA GLU A 122 -1.58 9.79 -19.54
C GLU A 122 -1.04 9.96 -18.13
N ASP A 123 -1.90 9.87 -17.15
CA ASP A 123 -1.57 9.98 -15.74
C ASP A 123 -2.28 8.91 -14.88
N GLY A 124 -2.08 9.00 -13.59
CA GLY A 124 -2.71 8.15 -12.59
C GLY A 124 -2.53 8.72 -11.19
N ALA A 125 -3.54 8.57 -10.37
CA ALA A 125 -3.51 9.03 -8.99
C ALA A 125 -2.46 8.25 -8.20
N TYR A 126 -1.64 8.95 -7.41
CA TYR A 126 -0.77 8.34 -6.42
C TYR A 126 -1.57 7.95 -5.18
N GLY A 127 -1.13 6.91 -4.50
CA GLY A 127 -1.82 6.45 -3.30
C GLY A 127 -0.96 5.56 -2.43
N TYR A 128 -1.51 5.23 -1.29
CA TYR A 128 -0.91 4.41 -0.25
C TYR A 128 -1.83 3.22 0.02
N LYS A 129 -1.32 2.01 -0.18
CA LYS A 129 -2.00 0.79 0.24
C LYS A 129 -1.42 0.35 1.57
N ILE A 130 -2.29 0.07 2.54
CA ILE A 130 -1.88 -0.30 3.90
C ILE A 130 -2.20 -1.78 4.14
N TYR A 131 -1.25 -2.47 4.74
CA TYR A 131 -1.33 -3.86 5.19
C TYR A 131 -1.20 -3.89 6.71
N ILE A 132 -1.97 -4.72 7.38
CA ILE A 132 -1.93 -4.89 8.83
C ILE A 132 -1.83 -6.36 9.21
N GLY A 133 -1.22 -6.66 10.35
CA GLY A 133 -1.13 -8.01 10.90
C GLY A 133 -0.02 -8.89 10.29
N GLY A 134 0.95 -8.28 9.62
CA GLY A 134 2.14 -9.00 9.18
C GLY A 134 3.08 -9.31 10.34
N ARG A 135 3.82 -10.40 10.21
CA ARG A 135 4.81 -10.83 11.19
C ARG A 135 5.90 -11.64 10.53
N TRP A 136 7.14 -11.33 10.85
CA TRP A 136 8.32 -12.10 10.44
C TRP A 136 9.14 -12.51 11.65
N GLY A 137 9.49 -13.78 11.74
CA GLY A 137 10.30 -14.36 12.82
C GLY A 137 9.98 -15.83 13.05
N LYS A 138 9.93 -16.26 14.33
CA LYS A 138 9.61 -17.67 14.69
C LYS A 138 8.23 -18.12 14.17
N LYS A 139 7.27 -17.20 14.11
CA LYS A 139 6.01 -17.39 13.41
C LYS A 139 5.96 -16.35 12.27
N VAL A 140 5.48 -16.75 11.11
CA VAL A 140 5.32 -15.91 9.93
C VAL A 140 3.83 -15.72 9.68
N SER A 141 3.42 -14.47 9.46
CA SER A 141 2.07 -14.11 9.06
C SER A 141 2.16 -13.04 7.97
N MET A 142 1.39 -13.20 6.90
CA MET A 142 1.24 -12.17 5.89
C MET A 142 0.17 -11.19 6.34
N GLY A 143 0.51 -9.91 6.32
CA GLY A 143 -0.46 -8.84 6.56
C GLY A 143 -1.54 -8.85 5.48
N LYS A 144 -2.77 -8.54 5.89
CA LYS A 144 -3.90 -8.35 4.98
C LYS A 144 -4.01 -6.89 4.59
N GLU A 145 -4.34 -6.62 3.33
CA GLU A 145 -4.57 -5.27 2.85
C GLU A 145 -5.90 -4.72 3.35
N LEU A 146 -5.91 -3.44 3.71
CA LEU A 146 -7.16 -2.71 3.93
C LEU A 146 -7.85 -2.48 2.59
N GLY A 147 -9.19 -2.55 2.57
CA GLY A 147 -9.99 -2.44 1.35
C GLY A 147 -10.00 -1.07 0.67
N LYS A 148 -9.28 -0.08 1.24
CA LYS A 148 -9.16 1.28 0.71
C LYS A 148 -7.72 1.57 0.29
N ILE A 149 -7.54 2.25 -0.86
CA ILE A 149 -6.28 2.90 -1.22
C ILE A 149 -6.42 4.38 -0.82
N PHE A 150 -5.51 4.86 0.00
CA PHE A 150 -5.51 6.24 0.48
C PHE A 150 -4.79 7.12 -0.54
N THR A 151 -5.41 8.20 -0.96
CA THR A 151 -4.83 9.15 -1.91
C THR A 151 -4.18 10.35 -1.22
N SER A 152 -4.48 10.54 0.07
CA SER A 152 -3.84 11.53 0.92
C SER A 152 -2.81 10.87 1.85
N LYS A 153 -1.65 11.51 2.00
CA LYS A 153 -0.62 11.11 2.97
C LYS A 153 -1.16 11.23 4.40
N GLU A 154 -1.91 12.28 4.68
CA GLU A 154 -2.50 12.51 6.00
C GLU A 154 -3.49 11.41 6.38
N GLU A 155 -4.38 11.00 5.47
CA GLU A 155 -5.27 9.86 5.72
C GLU A 155 -4.49 8.58 6.05
N ALA A 156 -3.38 8.33 5.33
CA ALA A 156 -2.54 7.17 5.60
C ALA A 156 -1.87 7.25 6.99
N LEU A 157 -1.42 8.44 7.40
CA LEU A 157 -0.84 8.67 8.72
C LEU A 157 -1.89 8.52 9.84
N ASP A 158 -3.12 8.97 9.61
CA ASP A 158 -4.22 8.81 10.58
C ASP A 158 -4.58 7.34 10.79
N VAL A 159 -4.54 6.52 9.73
CA VAL A 159 -4.73 5.07 9.86
C VAL A 159 -3.60 4.41 10.66
N ILE A 160 -2.36 4.86 10.48
CA ILE A 160 -1.22 4.37 11.28
C ILE A 160 -1.44 4.68 12.76
N GLU A 161 -1.84 5.91 13.06
CA GLU A 161 -2.15 6.34 14.42
C GLU A 161 -3.25 5.50 15.05
N LYS A 162 -4.37 5.35 14.34
CA LYS A 162 -5.48 4.50 14.78
C LYS A 162 -5.03 3.05 15.02
N ALA A 163 -4.18 2.49 14.16
CA ALA A 163 -3.68 1.13 14.33
C ALA A 163 -2.79 0.98 15.57
N ILE A 164 -1.94 1.96 15.87
CA ILE A 164 -1.12 1.99 17.08
C ILE A 164 -1.99 2.07 18.32
N LEU A 165 -2.95 3.01 18.33
CA LEU A 165 -3.86 3.21 19.46
C LEU A 165 -4.79 2.00 19.65
N PHE A 166 -5.30 1.44 18.57
CA PHE A 166 -6.08 0.20 18.61
C PHE A 166 -5.29 -0.94 19.26
N PHE A 167 -4.01 -1.10 18.89
CA PHE A 167 -3.16 -2.13 19.47
C PHE A 167 -2.87 -1.87 20.94
N ARG A 168 -2.67 -0.60 21.34
CA ARG A 168 -2.54 -0.22 22.76
C ARG A 168 -3.75 -0.64 23.57
N ASP A 169 -4.96 -0.37 23.06
CA ASP A 169 -6.20 -0.50 23.83
C ASP A 169 -6.75 -1.93 23.81
N ASN A 170 -6.48 -2.69 22.78
CA ASN A 170 -7.06 -4.02 22.57
C ASN A 170 -6.04 -5.17 22.68
N GLY A 171 -4.74 -4.90 22.62
CA GLY A 171 -3.72 -5.94 22.69
C GLY A 171 -3.47 -6.42 24.12
N ILE A 172 -3.21 -7.71 24.28
CA ILE A 172 -2.86 -8.34 25.56
C ILE A 172 -1.35 -8.30 25.73
N LYS A 173 -0.85 -8.10 26.95
CA LYS A 173 0.60 -8.03 27.24
C LYS A 173 1.36 -9.24 26.67
N GLY A 174 2.34 -8.98 25.82
CA GLY A 174 3.14 -9.98 25.13
C GLY A 174 2.57 -10.44 23.79
N GLU A 175 1.34 -10.08 23.46
CA GLU A 175 0.69 -10.36 22.18
C GLU A 175 1.26 -9.47 21.07
N ARG A 176 1.46 -10.03 19.88
CA ARG A 176 1.81 -9.25 18.68
C ARG A 176 0.54 -8.73 18.01
N PHE A 177 0.64 -7.65 17.25
CA PHE A 177 -0.49 -7.05 16.55
C PHE A 177 -1.24 -8.05 15.65
N ALA A 178 -0.51 -8.94 14.97
CA ALA A 178 -1.11 -10.02 14.20
C ALA A 178 -2.00 -10.94 15.04
N GLU A 179 -1.58 -11.28 16.25
CA GLU A 179 -2.34 -12.13 17.18
C GLU A 179 -3.58 -11.40 17.72
N THR A 180 -3.46 -10.11 17.99
CA THR A 180 -4.60 -9.24 18.35
C THR A 180 -5.66 -9.21 17.25
N ILE A 181 -5.21 -9.06 15.97
CA ILE A 181 -6.11 -9.07 14.79
C ILE A 181 -6.77 -10.45 14.62
N GLU A 182 -6.02 -11.53 14.78
CA GLU A 182 -6.58 -12.89 14.70
C GLU A 182 -7.67 -13.13 15.76
N ARG A 183 -7.46 -12.65 16.99
CA ARG A 183 -8.41 -12.79 18.09
C ARG A 183 -9.69 -11.98 17.90
N ILE A 184 -9.59 -10.74 17.40
CA ILE A 184 -10.72 -9.82 17.23
C ILE A 184 -11.43 -10.04 15.89
N GLY A 185 -10.70 -10.53 14.91
CA GLY A 185 -11.15 -10.68 13.52
C GLY A 185 -10.78 -9.48 12.65
N PHE A 186 -10.16 -9.76 11.50
CA PHE A 186 -9.65 -8.73 10.57
C PHE A 186 -10.72 -7.71 10.17
N GLU A 187 -11.92 -8.18 9.81
CA GLU A 187 -13.02 -7.32 9.35
C GLU A 187 -13.47 -6.32 10.41
N ASN A 188 -13.49 -6.74 11.70
CA ASN A 188 -13.83 -5.84 12.80
C ASN A 188 -12.75 -4.79 13.04
N VAL A 189 -11.47 -5.19 12.92
CA VAL A 189 -10.33 -4.28 13.05
C VAL A 189 -10.33 -3.28 11.89
N GLU A 190 -10.46 -3.77 10.66
CA GLU A 190 -10.51 -2.93 9.47
C GLU A 190 -11.62 -1.89 9.56
N LYS A 191 -12.83 -2.30 9.94
CA LYS A 191 -13.96 -1.38 10.12
C LYS A 191 -13.62 -0.27 11.10
N GLN A 192 -13.05 -0.59 12.27
CA GLN A 192 -12.69 0.40 13.28
C GLN A 192 -11.58 1.35 12.79
N LEU A 193 -10.61 0.85 12.03
CA LEU A 193 -9.54 1.68 11.47
C LEU A 193 -10.04 2.63 10.38
N LEU A 194 -11.06 2.24 9.62
CA LEU A 194 -11.63 3.02 8.51
C LEU A 194 -12.81 3.91 8.93
N GLU A 195 -13.37 3.71 10.12
CA GLU A 195 -14.41 4.59 10.65
C GLU A 195 -13.87 6.01 10.87
N GLN A 196 -14.60 7.01 10.37
CA GLN A 196 -14.30 8.45 10.48
C GLN A 196 -13.08 8.94 9.66
N LEU A 197 -12.82 8.30 8.50
CA LEU A 197 -11.84 8.76 7.50
C LEU A 197 -12.55 9.41 6.31
#